data_9bfbb625a125201057373eaaa3cd6087
#
_entry.id   9bfbb625a125201057373eaaa3cd6087
#
_cell.length_a   1.000
_cell.length_b   1.000
_cell.length_c   1.000
_cell.angle_alpha   90.00
_cell.angle_beta   90.00
_cell.angle_gamma   90.00
#
_symmetry.space_group_name_H-M   'P 1'
#
loop_
_entity.id
_entity.type
_entity.pdbx_description
1 polymer ?
#
loop_
_entity_poly.entity_id
_entity_poly.type
_entity_poly.pdbx_seq_one_letter_code
_entity_poly.pdbx_strand_id
1 'polypeptide(L)'
;MAPPIRTDIVDVYVFRRARSETRHPESDLEFLQLHRVPTISLPDTWQPVMGHMHPEETPAATALRELAEETGYRPGAGLLGFWQLEEPNTYFLNSHHCFVMSPCFAAEVEPGRAPLLDADHDAARWVARPLADRAFLWPGQRRAVAATVRDILEPGSPVEPLLRIDVNTGQSKP
;
A
#
# COMPACT_ATOMS: atom_id res chain seq x y z
N MET A 1 -8.62 30.19 -11.69
CA MET A 1 -7.93 29.90 -10.42
C MET A 1 -7.16 28.59 -10.60
N ALA A 2 -5.90 28.51 -10.14
CA ALA A 2 -5.13 27.25 -10.22
C ALA A 2 -5.79 26.19 -9.34
N PRO A 3 -5.79 24.91 -9.75
CA PRO A 3 -6.34 23.84 -8.93
C PRO A 3 -5.51 23.67 -7.65
N PRO A 4 -6.15 23.45 -6.48
CA PRO A 4 -5.45 23.18 -5.24
C PRO A 4 -4.75 21.82 -5.27
N ILE A 5 -3.76 21.63 -4.38
CA ILE A 5 -3.10 20.35 -4.15
C ILE A 5 -3.66 19.74 -2.86
N ARG A 6 -4.12 18.50 -2.94
CA ARG A 6 -4.53 17.68 -1.80
C ARG A 6 -3.41 16.72 -1.42
N THR A 7 -3.12 16.63 -0.14
CA THR A 7 -2.08 15.73 0.41
C THR A 7 -2.63 14.88 1.56
N ASP A 8 -3.95 14.80 1.68
CA ASP A 8 -4.67 14.16 2.77
C ASP A 8 -5.07 12.68 2.48
N ILE A 9 -4.48 12.08 1.45
CA ILE A 9 -4.71 10.68 1.08
C ILE A 9 -3.39 9.93 1.18
N VAL A 10 -3.42 8.68 1.63
CA VAL A 10 -2.29 7.76 1.65
C VAL A 10 -2.62 6.47 0.90
N ASP A 11 -1.60 5.83 0.30
CA ASP A 11 -1.70 4.52 -0.33
C ASP A 11 -0.76 3.53 0.37
N VAL A 12 -1.23 2.29 0.65
CA VAL A 12 -0.40 1.23 1.24
C VAL A 12 -0.39 0.00 0.34
N TYR A 13 0.78 -0.36 -0.16
CA TYR A 13 1.01 -1.54 -0.99
C TYR A 13 1.40 -2.72 -0.11
N VAL A 14 0.40 -3.53 0.24
CA VAL A 14 0.58 -4.70 1.10
C VAL A 14 1.11 -5.85 0.27
N PHE A 15 2.18 -6.48 0.74
CA PHE A 15 2.77 -7.63 0.06
C PHE A 15 3.10 -8.76 1.04
N ARG A 16 3.22 -9.96 0.52
CA ARG A 16 3.70 -11.13 1.25
C ARG A 16 4.65 -11.95 0.38
N ARG A 17 5.51 -12.70 1.03
CA ARG A 17 6.33 -13.72 0.38
C ARG A 17 5.58 -15.04 0.49
N ALA A 18 5.09 -15.58 -0.63
CA ALA A 18 4.44 -16.87 -0.65
C ALA A 18 5.42 -17.95 -0.14
N ARG A 19 4.90 -18.94 0.60
CA ARG A 19 5.68 -20.10 1.00
C ARG A 19 5.79 -21.04 -0.20
N SER A 20 6.81 -20.87 -1.03
CA SER A 20 7.13 -21.81 -2.09
C SER A 20 8.32 -22.68 -1.69
N GLU A 21 8.21 -23.98 -1.90
CA GLU A 21 9.34 -24.92 -1.77
C GLU A 21 10.34 -24.75 -2.92
N THR A 22 9.90 -24.15 -4.02
CA THR A 22 10.73 -23.83 -5.19
C THR A 22 11.02 -22.33 -5.17
N ARG A 23 12.21 -21.96 -4.73
CA ARG A 23 12.66 -20.56 -4.64
C ARG A 23 12.75 -19.90 -6.02
N HIS A 24 11.64 -19.32 -6.47
CA HIS A 24 11.64 -18.33 -7.54
C HIS A 24 11.25 -16.98 -6.92
N PRO A 25 12.22 -16.09 -6.63
CA PRO A 25 11.99 -14.85 -5.86
C PRO A 25 10.87 -13.96 -6.42
N GLU A 26 10.69 -13.93 -7.74
CA GLU A 26 9.64 -13.11 -8.36
C GLU A 26 8.24 -13.74 -8.34
N SER A 27 8.15 -15.08 -8.42
CA SER A 27 6.85 -15.78 -8.38
C SER A 27 6.31 -15.92 -6.97
N ASP A 28 7.19 -15.85 -5.96
CA ASP A 28 6.84 -16.02 -4.56
C ASP A 28 6.41 -14.70 -3.89
N LEU A 29 6.42 -13.60 -4.64
CA LEU A 29 5.97 -12.29 -4.17
C LEU A 29 4.56 -12.00 -4.67
N GLU A 30 3.66 -11.69 -3.74
CA GLU A 30 2.28 -11.34 -4.02
C GLU A 30 1.91 -10.01 -3.37
N PHE A 31 1.08 -9.23 -4.08
CA PHE A 31 0.52 -7.96 -3.61
C PHE A 31 -0.98 -8.09 -3.38
N LEU A 32 -1.45 -7.51 -2.27
CA LEU A 32 -2.86 -7.49 -1.92
C LEU A 32 -3.62 -6.43 -2.72
N GLN A 33 -4.81 -6.79 -3.17
CA GLN A 33 -5.82 -5.85 -3.63
C GLN A 33 -7.14 -6.12 -2.89
N LEU A 34 -7.84 -5.04 -2.54
CA LEU A 34 -9.15 -5.04 -1.95
C LEU A 34 -10.19 -4.62 -3.00
N HIS A 35 -11.34 -5.29 -3.02
CA HIS A 35 -12.45 -4.96 -3.92
C HIS A 35 -13.42 -4.04 -3.20
N ARG A 36 -13.67 -2.87 -3.80
CA ARG A 36 -14.56 -1.85 -3.24
C ARG A 36 -16.01 -2.19 -3.52
N VAL A 37 -16.85 -2.08 -2.48
CA VAL A 37 -18.29 -2.32 -2.62
C VAL A 37 -18.95 -1.30 -3.57
N PRO A 38 -20.09 -1.65 -4.22
CA PRO A 38 -20.75 -0.78 -5.20
C PRO A 38 -21.29 0.55 -4.65
N THR A 39 -21.35 0.70 -3.33
CA THR A 39 -22.00 1.85 -2.67
C THR A 39 -21.07 3.01 -2.34
N ILE A 40 -19.79 2.87 -2.59
CA ILE A 40 -18.77 3.90 -2.28
C ILE A 40 -18.10 4.46 -3.54
N SER A 41 -17.22 5.44 -3.38
CA SER A 41 -16.48 6.02 -4.51
C SER A 41 -15.58 4.99 -5.19
N LEU A 42 -15.43 5.07 -6.53
CA LEU A 42 -14.74 4.09 -7.35
C LEU A 42 -15.29 2.66 -7.16
N PRO A 43 -16.61 2.46 -7.34
CA PRO A 43 -17.26 1.19 -7.10
C PRO A 43 -16.70 0.09 -8.01
N ASP A 44 -16.79 -1.15 -7.56
CA ASP A 44 -16.39 -2.35 -8.32
C ASP A 44 -14.94 -2.31 -8.82
N THR A 45 -14.04 -1.63 -8.10
CA THR A 45 -12.62 -1.56 -8.45
C THR A 45 -11.74 -2.28 -7.44
N TRP A 46 -10.64 -2.85 -7.95
CA TRP A 46 -9.58 -3.46 -7.14
C TRP A 46 -8.50 -2.41 -6.84
N GLN A 47 -8.27 -2.12 -5.57
CA GLN A 47 -7.39 -1.05 -5.10
C GLN A 47 -6.37 -1.58 -4.07
N PRO A 48 -5.22 -0.91 -3.88
CA PRO A 48 -4.42 -1.08 -2.67
C PRO A 48 -5.21 -0.56 -1.46
N VAL A 49 -4.71 -0.75 -0.25
CA VAL A 49 -5.21 -0.07 0.95
C VAL A 49 -5.05 1.44 0.77
N MET A 50 -6.10 2.22 1.02
CA MET A 50 -6.12 3.67 0.81
C MET A 50 -7.00 4.35 1.84
N GLY A 51 -6.56 5.48 2.37
CA GLY A 51 -7.40 6.23 3.29
C GLY A 51 -7.08 7.70 3.41
N HIS A 52 -7.95 8.41 4.13
CA HIS A 52 -7.82 9.84 4.38
C HIS A 52 -7.21 10.11 5.74
N MET A 53 -6.31 11.10 5.78
CA MET A 53 -5.72 11.57 7.03
C MET A 53 -6.76 12.28 7.88
N HIS A 54 -6.83 11.91 9.15
CA HIS A 54 -7.54 12.69 10.15
C HIS A 54 -6.71 13.92 10.57
N PRO A 55 -7.36 14.97 11.11
CA PRO A 55 -6.61 16.08 11.72
C PRO A 55 -5.59 15.55 12.73
N GLU A 56 -4.39 16.12 12.73
CA GLU A 56 -3.27 15.76 13.62
C GLU A 56 -2.58 14.40 13.33
N GLU A 57 -3.04 13.63 12.35
CA GLU A 57 -2.32 12.42 11.92
C GLU A 57 -1.14 12.76 11.01
N THR A 58 -0.06 11.98 11.15
CA THR A 58 1.00 11.95 10.14
C THR A 58 0.62 10.95 9.04
N PRO A 59 1.17 11.07 7.82
CA PRO A 59 0.92 10.10 6.75
C PRO A 59 1.21 8.65 7.16
N ALA A 60 2.29 8.41 7.92
CA ALA A 60 2.63 7.07 8.39
C ALA A 60 1.63 6.53 9.43
N ALA A 61 1.14 7.39 10.33
CA ALA A 61 0.11 7.00 11.32
C ALA A 61 -1.21 6.65 10.60
N THR A 62 -1.63 7.47 9.65
CA THR A 62 -2.80 7.19 8.81
C THR A 62 -2.65 5.86 8.06
N ALA A 63 -1.51 5.64 7.42
CA ALA A 63 -1.27 4.42 6.66
C ALA A 63 -1.32 3.15 7.54
N LEU A 64 -0.80 3.21 8.77
CA LEU A 64 -0.88 2.11 9.73
C LEU A 64 -2.32 1.91 10.26
N ARG A 65 -3.08 2.97 10.47
CA ARG A 65 -4.49 2.90 10.87
C ARG A 65 -5.34 2.27 9.77
N GLU A 66 -5.26 2.79 8.54
CA GLU A 66 -6.02 2.28 7.39
C GLU A 66 -5.66 0.81 7.10
N LEU A 67 -4.37 0.44 7.18
CA LEU A 67 -3.94 -0.95 7.05
C LEU A 67 -4.64 -1.84 8.10
N ALA A 68 -4.73 -1.37 9.35
CA ALA A 68 -5.37 -2.13 10.41
C ALA A 68 -6.90 -2.19 10.25
N GLU A 69 -7.54 -1.10 9.83
CA GLU A 69 -8.99 -1.01 9.64
C GLU A 69 -9.46 -1.84 8.46
N GLU A 70 -8.82 -1.71 7.28
CA GLU A 70 -9.24 -2.40 6.05
C GLU A 70 -8.81 -3.86 5.97
N THR A 71 -7.78 -4.28 6.74
CA THR A 71 -7.20 -5.64 6.60
C THR A 71 -6.95 -6.39 7.90
N GLY A 72 -7.03 -5.73 9.06
CA GLY A 72 -6.68 -6.31 10.35
C GLY A 72 -5.18 -6.51 10.58
N TYR A 73 -4.29 -6.18 9.62
CA TYR A 73 -2.84 -6.27 9.80
C TYR A 73 -2.31 -5.09 10.62
N ARG A 74 -1.62 -5.40 11.70
CA ARG A 74 -1.02 -4.41 12.61
C ARG A 74 0.16 -5.01 13.36
N PRO A 75 0.97 -4.22 14.08
CA PRO A 75 2.02 -4.74 14.95
C PRO A 75 1.49 -5.82 15.90
N GLY A 76 2.17 -6.96 15.98
CA GLY A 76 1.71 -8.13 16.75
C GLY A 76 0.54 -8.90 16.15
N ALA A 77 0.00 -8.48 15.00
CA ALA A 77 -1.09 -9.16 14.31
C ALA A 77 -0.85 -9.22 12.79
N GLY A 78 0.26 -9.84 12.40
CA GLY A 78 0.56 -10.19 11.01
C GLY A 78 1.36 -9.14 10.24
N LEU A 79 1.60 -7.94 10.74
CA LEU A 79 2.51 -6.97 10.12
C LEU A 79 3.96 -7.32 10.49
N LEU A 80 4.80 -7.54 9.47
CA LEU A 80 6.21 -7.94 9.61
C LEU A 80 7.17 -6.77 9.37
N GLY A 81 6.82 -5.84 8.48
CA GLY A 81 7.64 -4.68 8.15
C GLY A 81 6.82 -3.59 7.48
N PHE A 82 7.32 -2.35 7.58
CA PHE A 82 6.64 -1.18 7.05
C PHE A 82 7.67 -0.16 6.57
N TRP A 83 7.44 0.40 5.37
CA TRP A 83 8.36 1.33 4.71
C TRP A 83 7.59 2.46 4.04
N GLN A 84 8.16 3.65 4.03
CA GLN A 84 7.75 4.68 3.09
C GLN A 84 8.33 4.39 1.70
N LEU A 85 7.64 4.78 0.64
CA LEU A 85 8.18 4.86 -0.70
C LEU A 85 8.59 6.31 -0.98
N GLU A 86 9.67 6.49 -1.74
CA GLU A 86 10.16 7.84 -2.07
C GLU A 86 9.22 8.57 -3.03
N GLU A 87 8.65 7.84 -3.99
CA GLU A 87 7.76 8.41 -5.00
C GLU A 87 6.30 8.48 -4.50
N PRO A 88 5.71 9.68 -4.32
CA PRO A 88 4.30 9.81 -4.05
C PRO A 88 3.47 9.49 -5.32
N ASN A 89 2.25 9.03 -5.14
CA ASN A 89 1.30 8.91 -6.23
C ASN A 89 0.72 10.30 -6.54
N THR A 90 0.97 10.81 -7.74
CA THR A 90 0.53 12.16 -8.14
C THR A 90 -0.35 12.09 -9.38
N TYR A 91 -1.56 12.68 -9.28
CA TYR A 91 -2.51 12.74 -10.39
C TYR A 91 -3.47 13.94 -10.27
N PHE A 92 -4.09 14.30 -11.40
CA PHE A 92 -5.15 15.30 -11.43
C PHE A 92 -6.52 14.60 -11.28
N LEU A 93 -7.30 15.01 -10.27
CA LEU A 93 -8.64 14.52 -10.02
C LEU A 93 -9.66 15.52 -10.56
N ASN A 94 -10.12 15.28 -11.79
CA ASN A 94 -11.00 16.19 -12.50
C ASN A 94 -12.35 16.46 -11.78
N SER A 95 -12.95 15.43 -11.16
CA SER A 95 -14.22 15.54 -10.44
C SER A 95 -14.17 16.53 -9.26
N HIS A 96 -12.98 16.76 -8.68
CA HIS A 96 -12.75 17.68 -7.57
C HIS A 96 -11.91 18.90 -7.96
N HIS A 97 -11.55 19.01 -9.25
CA HIS A 97 -10.72 20.08 -9.77
C HIS A 97 -9.47 20.34 -8.95
N CYS A 98 -8.74 19.27 -8.57
CA CYS A 98 -7.54 19.34 -7.73
C CYS A 98 -6.44 18.38 -8.20
N PHE A 99 -5.19 18.66 -7.84
CA PHE A 99 -4.14 17.67 -7.85
C PHE A 99 -4.14 16.90 -6.54
N VAL A 100 -3.87 15.60 -6.62
CA VAL A 100 -3.62 14.76 -5.45
C VAL A 100 -2.15 14.39 -5.44
N MET A 101 -1.50 14.50 -4.28
CA MET A 101 -0.17 13.99 -4.01
C MET A 101 -0.28 13.08 -2.79
N SER A 102 -0.34 11.77 -3.01
CA SER A 102 -0.56 10.75 -2.00
C SER A 102 0.77 10.11 -1.61
N PRO A 103 1.25 10.25 -0.37
CA PRO A 103 2.37 9.46 0.13
C PRO A 103 2.07 7.97 0.02
N CYS A 104 3.06 7.20 -0.44
CA CYS A 104 2.95 5.76 -0.65
C CYS A 104 3.78 5.01 0.38
N PHE A 105 3.24 3.89 0.84
CA PHE A 105 3.88 2.99 1.80
C PHE A 105 3.84 1.56 1.29
N ALA A 106 4.77 0.73 1.80
CA ALA A 106 4.79 -0.70 1.58
C ALA A 106 4.70 -1.44 2.92
N ALA A 107 3.92 -2.50 2.99
CA ALA A 107 3.72 -3.29 4.19
C ALA A 107 3.93 -4.78 3.91
N GLU A 108 4.92 -5.41 4.56
CA GLU A 108 5.09 -6.86 4.52
C GLU A 108 4.23 -7.53 5.57
N VAL A 109 3.48 -8.56 5.18
CA VAL A 109 2.61 -9.29 6.10
C VAL A 109 2.87 -10.78 6.11
N GLU A 110 2.44 -11.46 7.17
CA GLU A 110 2.59 -12.90 7.35
C GLU A 110 1.92 -13.68 6.21
N PRO A 111 2.65 -14.58 5.53
CA PRO A 111 2.05 -15.48 4.57
C PRO A 111 1.07 -16.45 5.27
N GLY A 112 -0.11 -16.64 4.67
CA GLY A 112 -1.14 -17.55 5.19
C GLY A 112 -2.14 -16.92 6.16
N ARG A 113 -1.93 -15.68 6.61
CA ARG A 113 -2.94 -14.93 7.34
C ARG A 113 -3.86 -14.21 6.36
N ALA A 114 -5.16 -14.52 6.40
CA ALA A 114 -6.15 -13.82 5.58
C ALA A 114 -6.43 -12.41 6.12
N PRO A 115 -6.64 -11.41 5.26
CA PRO A 115 -7.10 -10.10 5.69
C PRO A 115 -8.52 -10.18 6.28
N LEU A 116 -8.77 -9.34 7.27
CA LEU A 116 -10.10 -9.11 7.85
C LEU A 116 -10.64 -7.82 7.25
N LEU A 117 -11.60 -7.94 6.33
CA LEU A 117 -12.13 -6.80 5.59
C LEU A 117 -13.09 -5.97 6.44
N ASP A 118 -13.08 -4.66 6.23
CA ASP A 118 -14.08 -3.73 6.75
C ASP A 118 -15.37 -3.73 5.91
N ALA A 119 -16.26 -2.76 6.15
CA ALA A 119 -17.54 -2.66 5.44
C ALA A 119 -17.43 -2.07 4.01
N ASP A 120 -16.32 -1.43 3.69
CA ASP A 120 -16.07 -0.78 2.39
C ASP A 120 -15.51 -1.76 1.34
N HIS A 121 -15.14 -2.98 1.78
CA HIS A 121 -14.53 -4.00 0.94
C HIS A 121 -15.25 -5.34 1.08
N ASP A 122 -15.65 -5.95 -0.05
CA ASP A 122 -16.36 -7.22 -0.08
C ASP A 122 -15.49 -8.42 -0.53
N ALA A 123 -14.30 -8.16 -1.06
CA ALA A 123 -13.36 -9.20 -1.44
C ALA A 123 -11.90 -8.74 -1.34
N ALA A 124 -11.00 -9.71 -1.18
CA ALA A 124 -9.56 -9.51 -1.25
C ALA A 124 -8.93 -10.54 -2.18
N ARG A 125 -7.88 -10.14 -2.88
CA ARG A 125 -7.08 -11.06 -3.71
C ARG A 125 -5.59 -10.78 -3.57
N TRP A 126 -4.81 -11.84 -3.72
CA TRP A 126 -3.36 -11.77 -3.84
C TRP A 126 -2.96 -11.89 -5.30
N VAL A 127 -2.22 -10.92 -5.78
CA VAL A 127 -1.76 -10.82 -7.16
C VAL A 127 -0.26 -11.11 -7.19
N ALA A 128 0.14 -12.17 -7.88
CA ALA A 128 1.56 -12.50 -8.06
C ALA A 128 2.29 -11.35 -8.79
N ARG A 129 3.53 -11.06 -8.40
CA ARG A 129 4.33 -9.95 -8.92
C ARG A 129 4.33 -9.85 -10.46
N PRO A 130 4.50 -10.95 -11.23
CA PRO A 130 4.49 -10.87 -12.70
C PRO A 130 3.17 -10.39 -13.31
N LEU A 131 2.07 -10.47 -12.55
CA LEU A 131 0.74 -10.04 -12.99
C LEU A 131 0.38 -8.62 -12.48
N ALA A 132 1.16 -8.06 -11.57
CA ALA A 132 0.84 -6.79 -10.91
C ALA A 132 0.67 -5.62 -11.90
N ASP A 133 1.49 -5.54 -12.95
CA ASP A 133 1.41 -4.49 -13.97
C ASP A 133 0.09 -4.47 -14.75
N ARG A 134 -0.62 -5.59 -14.78
CA ARG A 134 -1.96 -5.70 -15.40
C ARG A 134 -3.09 -5.61 -14.40
N ALA A 135 -2.86 -6.02 -13.17
CA ALA A 135 -3.87 -6.06 -12.12
C ALA A 135 -4.09 -4.69 -11.47
N PHE A 136 -3.02 -3.91 -11.25
CA PHE A 136 -3.13 -2.57 -10.70
C PHE A 136 -3.58 -1.57 -11.77
N LEU A 137 -4.72 -0.93 -11.51
CA LEU A 137 -5.45 -0.12 -12.49
C LEU A 137 -4.66 1.12 -12.91
N TRP A 138 -4.14 1.87 -11.93
CA TRP A 138 -3.54 3.17 -12.18
C TRP A 138 -2.03 3.11 -12.40
N PRO A 139 -1.47 3.93 -13.32
CA PRO A 139 -0.02 3.98 -13.52
C PRO A 139 0.79 4.25 -12.26
N GLY A 140 0.28 5.11 -11.36
CA GLY A 140 0.91 5.39 -10.07
C GLY A 140 1.02 4.15 -9.20
N GLN A 141 -0.04 3.35 -9.12
CA GLN A 141 -0.04 2.09 -8.37
C GLN A 141 1.02 1.11 -8.91
N ARG A 142 1.14 0.99 -10.24
CA ARG A 142 2.15 0.12 -10.85
C ARG A 142 3.58 0.59 -10.55
N ARG A 143 3.81 1.93 -10.54
CA ARG A 143 5.11 2.49 -10.14
C ARG A 143 5.44 2.18 -8.68
N ALA A 144 4.48 2.32 -7.77
CA ALA A 144 4.67 2.00 -6.36
C ALA A 144 4.97 0.52 -6.12
N VAL A 145 4.29 -0.40 -6.83
CA VAL A 145 4.63 -1.83 -6.82
C VAL A 145 6.07 -2.06 -7.30
N ALA A 146 6.46 -1.43 -8.41
CA ALA A 146 7.83 -1.54 -8.93
C ALA A 146 8.87 -0.94 -7.98
N ALA A 147 8.58 0.20 -7.34
CA ALA A 147 9.43 0.82 -6.32
C ALA A 147 9.60 -0.10 -5.09
N THR A 148 8.51 -0.74 -4.63
CA THR A 148 8.59 -1.72 -3.54
C THR A 148 9.58 -2.83 -3.84
N VAL A 149 9.55 -3.38 -5.06
CA VAL A 149 10.48 -4.44 -5.46
C VAL A 149 11.92 -3.91 -5.53
N ARG A 150 12.14 -2.81 -6.25
CA ARG A 150 13.47 -2.23 -6.48
C ARG A 150 14.15 -1.74 -5.20
N ASP A 151 13.41 -1.02 -4.36
CA ASP A 151 13.99 -0.26 -3.25
C ASP A 151 13.98 -1.03 -1.92
N ILE A 152 13.03 -1.95 -1.73
CA ILE A 152 12.84 -2.67 -0.47
C ILE A 152 13.24 -4.14 -0.58
N LEU A 153 12.86 -4.80 -1.68
CA LEU A 153 12.98 -6.25 -1.79
C LEU A 153 14.24 -6.72 -2.53
N GLU A 154 14.87 -5.84 -3.32
CA GLU A 154 16.14 -6.14 -3.98
C GLU A 154 17.22 -6.42 -2.94
N PRO A 155 17.89 -7.60 -2.97
CA PRO A 155 18.94 -7.91 -2.02
C PRO A 155 20.06 -6.89 -2.03
N GLY A 156 20.38 -6.32 -0.85
CA GLY A 156 21.44 -5.34 -0.71
C GLY A 156 21.06 -3.92 -1.14
N SER A 157 19.77 -3.61 -1.27
CA SER A 157 19.32 -2.25 -1.50
C SER A 157 19.87 -1.29 -0.45
N PRO A 158 20.61 -0.25 -0.85
CA PRO A 158 21.21 0.70 0.09
C PRO A 158 20.18 1.63 0.73
N VAL A 159 18.99 1.75 0.14
CA VAL A 159 17.93 2.66 0.61
C VAL A 159 16.92 1.97 1.53
N GLU A 160 16.80 0.64 1.50
CA GLU A 160 15.84 -0.10 2.34
C GLU A 160 15.91 0.30 3.82
N PRO A 161 17.09 0.36 4.47
CA PRO A 161 17.16 0.73 5.88
C PRO A 161 16.71 2.18 6.17
N LEU A 162 16.85 3.08 5.18
CA LEU A 162 16.46 4.50 5.29
C LEU A 162 14.95 4.68 5.10
N LEU A 163 14.33 3.81 4.31
CA LEU A 163 12.88 3.85 4.04
C LEU A 163 12.07 3.16 5.15
N ARG A 164 12.71 2.32 5.96
CA ARG A 164 12.05 1.53 6.98
C ARG A 164 11.52 2.39 8.12
N ILE A 165 10.25 2.19 8.46
CA ILE A 165 9.57 2.89 9.55
C ILE A 165 9.42 1.94 10.75
N ASP A 166 9.75 2.43 11.95
CA ASP A 166 9.44 1.72 13.18
C ASP A 166 7.93 1.78 13.44
N VAL A 167 7.28 0.65 13.35
CA VAL A 167 5.81 0.53 13.50
C VAL A 167 5.30 0.87 14.91
N ASN A 168 6.17 0.91 15.92
CA ASN A 168 5.80 1.27 17.29
C ASN A 168 5.86 2.78 17.52
N THR A 169 6.68 3.50 16.77
CA THR A 169 6.86 4.96 16.91
C THR A 169 6.34 5.74 15.71
N GLY A 170 6.13 5.09 14.56
CA GLY A 170 5.78 5.72 13.28
C GLY A 170 6.90 6.59 12.70
N GLN A 171 8.14 6.44 13.17
CA GLN A 171 9.29 7.22 12.74
C GLN A 171 10.27 6.39 11.93
N SER A 172 10.88 7.00 10.91
CA SER A 172 12.03 6.42 10.22
C SER A 172 13.23 6.39 11.17
N LYS A 173 14.07 5.36 11.07
CA LYS A 173 15.36 5.38 11.77
C LYS A 173 16.22 6.50 11.19
N PRO A 174 16.89 7.29 12.05
CA PRO A 174 17.82 8.32 11.62
C PRO A 174 19.02 7.73 10.85
#